data_d04b9fae0a1300972d7f6f941e5df7f3
#
_entry.id   d04b9fae0a1300972d7f6f941e5df7f3
#
_cell.length_a   1.000
_cell.length_b   1.000
_cell.length_c   1.000
_cell.angle_alpha   90.00
_cell.angle_beta   90.00
_cell.angle_gamma   90.00
#
_symmetry.space_group_name_H-M   'P 1'
#
loop_
_entity.id
_entity.type
_entity.pdbx_description
1 polymer ?
#
loop_
_entity_poly.entity_id
_entity_poly.type
_entity_poly.pdbx_seq_one_letter_code
_entity_poly.pdbx_strand_id
1 'polypeptide(L)'
;SLACWAGLLSACGGGDMRDLDAFMEEKRARPGGVIEPIPTFKAYEAFAYGATTMRSPFDRPVEVREVNQMSARSAVRPDKDRARQFLEKFTFDSLSMVGRLERDGSEWTLIRDPEGGIHRVQLGNYLGRDHGKIVGMGETFVAVVEIVSDGTQDGWVERPRTIELSGS
;
A
#
# COMPACT_ATOMS: atom_id res chain seq x y z
N SER A 1 11.85 -48.87 82.75
CA SER A 1 11.31 -48.14 81.66
C SER A 1 12.34 -47.38 80.79
N LEU A 2 13.64 -47.91 80.72
CA LEU A 2 14.67 -47.27 79.89
C LEU A 2 15.10 -48.12 78.69
N ALA A 3 14.49 -49.32 78.51
CA ALA A 3 14.90 -50.32 77.50
C ALA A 3 14.11 -50.25 76.19
N CYS A 4 13.11 -49.39 76.09
CA CYS A 4 12.22 -49.38 74.91
C CYS A 4 12.53 -48.24 73.88
N TRP A 5 13.56 -47.42 74.12
CA TRP A 5 13.85 -46.23 73.23
C TRP A 5 15.09 -46.46 72.33
N ALA A 6 15.78 -47.58 72.43
CA ALA A 6 16.98 -47.92 71.65
C ALA A 6 16.68 -48.65 70.35
N GLY A 7 15.41 -48.95 70.03
CA GLY A 7 15.01 -49.68 68.84
C GLY A 7 14.58 -48.94 67.64
N LEU A 8 14.47 -47.55 67.71
CA LEU A 8 13.90 -46.74 66.65
C LEU A 8 14.90 -46.00 65.72
N LEU A 9 16.20 -46.25 65.86
CA LEU A 9 17.26 -45.59 65.09
C LEU A 9 17.89 -46.49 63.95
N SER A 10 17.35 -47.69 63.69
CA SER A 10 17.90 -48.59 62.65
C SER A 10 17.14 -48.58 61.32
N ALA A 11 16.29 -47.57 61.08
CA ALA A 11 15.47 -47.48 59.86
C ALA A 11 16.07 -46.61 58.73
N CYS A 12 17.34 -46.20 58.77
CA CYS A 12 18.09 -45.71 57.66
C CYS A 12 18.86 -46.81 56.95
N GLY A 13 18.15 -47.82 56.46
CA GLY A 13 18.68 -48.76 55.49
C GLY A 13 18.95 -48.00 54.23
N GLY A 14 20.24 -47.86 53.86
CA GLY A 14 20.63 -47.28 52.57
C GLY A 14 19.90 -48.04 51.46
N GLY A 15 18.98 -47.36 50.77
CA GLY A 15 18.36 -47.95 49.60
C GLY A 15 19.44 -48.33 48.61
N ASP A 16 19.43 -49.59 48.27
CA ASP A 16 20.36 -50.13 47.24
C ASP A 16 20.04 -49.39 45.92
N MET A 17 20.89 -48.44 45.56
CA MET A 17 20.71 -47.61 44.35
C MET A 17 21.44 -48.21 43.14
N ARG A 18 21.75 -49.49 43.18
CA ARG A 18 22.46 -50.20 42.09
C ARG A 18 21.69 -50.20 40.78
N ASP A 19 20.39 -50.22 40.86
CA ASP A 19 19.51 -50.06 39.68
C ASP A 19 19.66 -48.66 39.01
N LEU A 20 19.82 -47.64 39.82
CA LEU A 20 20.06 -46.29 39.34
C LEU A 20 21.46 -46.13 38.76
N ASP A 21 22.45 -46.69 39.40
CA ASP A 21 23.83 -46.72 38.90
C ASP A 21 23.91 -47.47 37.55
N ALA A 22 23.29 -48.62 37.45
CA ALA A 22 23.22 -49.41 36.22
C ALA A 22 22.50 -48.62 35.10
N PHE A 23 21.42 -47.94 35.42
CA PHE A 23 20.70 -47.08 34.47
C PHE A 23 21.55 -45.88 33.99
N MET A 24 22.28 -45.28 34.90
CA MET A 24 23.18 -44.17 34.54
C MET A 24 24.32 -44.64 33.65
N GLU A 25 24.90 -45.80 33.93
CA GLU A 25 25.94 -46.40 33.10
C GLU A 25 25.40 -46.76 31.70
N GLU A 26 24.21 -47.37 31.62
CA GLU A 26 23.54 -47.62 30.34
C GLU A 26 23.35 -46.37 29.54
N LYS A 27 22.93 -45.27 30.18
CA LYS A 27 22.71 -43.99 29.48
C LYS A 27 24.02 -43.35 29.04
N ARG A 28 25.09 -43.48 29.84
CA ARG A 28 26.43 -42.97 29.47
C ARG A 28 27.08 -43.82 28.37
N ALA A 29 26.81 -45.12 28.33
CA ALA A 29 27.35 -46.00 27.32
C ALA A 29 26.63 -45.88 25.97
N ARG A 30 25.50 -45.20 25.89
CA ARG A 30 24.82 -44.97 24.62
C ARG A 30 25.73 -44.12 23.72
N PRO A 31 26.02 -44.57 22.50
CA PRO A 31 26.81 -43.78 21.57
C PRO A 31 26.09 -42.43 21.35
N GLY A 32 26.79 -41.34 21.53
CA GLY A 32 26.29 -40.03 21.19
C GLY A 32 25.84 -40.02 19.73
N GLY A 33 24.67 -39.43 19.46
CA GLY A 33 24.20 -39.29 18.10
C GLY A 33 25.22 -38.57 17.23
N VAL A 34 25.21 -38.86 15.96
CA VAL A 34 26.02 -38.11 14.98
C VAL A 34 25.53 -36.68 14.98
N ILE A 35 26.38 -35.77 15.44
CA ILE A 35 26.11 -34.33 15.33
C ILE A 35 26.37 -33.96 13.88
N GLU A 36 25.34 -33.58 13.17
CA GLU A 36 25.48 -33.04 11.81
C GLU A 36 26.43 -31.84 11.84
N PRO A 37 27.40 -31.75 10.90
CA PRO A 37 28.28 -30.61 10.84
C PRO A 37 27.44 -29.36 10.61
N ILE A 38 27.80 -28.26 11.29
CA ILE A 38 27.17 -26.96 11.14
C ILE A 38 27.22 -26.57 9.66
N PRO A 39 26.08 -26.20 9.03
CA PRO A 39 26.08 -25.80 7.64
C PRO A 39 27.08 -24.66 7.44
N THR A 40 27.98 -24.83 6.48
CA THR A 40 28.95 -23.80 6.11
C THR A 40 28.16 -22.64 5.50
N PHE A 41 28.23 -21.48 6.16
CA PHE A 41 27.64 -20.25 5.61
C PHE A 41 28.39 -19.88 4.33
N LYS A 42 27.69 -19.76 3.22
CA LYS A 42 28.23 -19.09 2.05
C LYS A 42 28.46 -17.63 2.46
N ALA A 43 29.67 -17.14 2.26
CA ALA A 43 29.94 -15.73 2.47
C ALA A 43 28.93 -14.92 1.64
N TYR A 44 28.18 -14.01 2.33
CA TYR A 44 27.29 -13.09 1.66
C TYR A 44 28.15 -12.11 0.85
N GLU A 45 28.07 -12.19 -0.46
CA GLU A 45 28.62 -11.14 -1.31
C GLU A 45 27.77 -9.91 -1.08
N ALA A 46 28.37 -8.88 -0.49
CA ALA A 46 27.68 -7.60 -0.29
C ALA A 46 27.23 -7.06 -1.65
N PHE A 47 25.93 -6.92 -1.81
CA PHE A 47 25.38 -6.32 -3.02
C PHE A 47 25.86 -4.88 -3.11
N ALA A 48 26.68 -4.60 -4.12
CA ALA A 48 27.10 -3.24 -4.42
C ALA A 48 25.98 -2.55 -5.19
N TYR A 49 25.39 -1.50 -4.58
CA TYR A 49 24.36 -0.70 -5.24
C TYR A 49 25.02 0.11 -6.37
N GLY A 50 24.86 -0.37 -7.61
CA GLY A 50 25.44 0.25 -8.81
C GLY A 50 24.61 1.38 -9.42
N ALA A 51 23.47 1.72 -8.83
CA ALA A 51 22.55 2.70 -9.37
C ALA A 51 22.69 4.11 -8.75
N THR A 52 23.83 4.41 -8.11
CA THR A 52 24.09 5.73 -7.52
C THR A 52 24.11 6.87 -8.53
N THR A 53 24.36 6.56 -9.80
CA THR A 53 24.31 7.52 -10.91
C THR A 53 22.94 7.57 -11.60
N MET A 54 22.05 6.64 -11.26
CA MET A 54 20.70 6.67 -11.76
C MET A 54 19.86 7.63 -10.93
N ARG A 55 18.86 8.24 -11.57
CA ARG A 55 17.91 9.10 -10.91
C ARG A 55 17.20 8.35 -9.77
N SER A 56 17.09 8.99 -8.61
CA SER A 56 16.33 8.45 -7.49
C SER A 56 14.87 8.22 -7.89
N PRO A 57 14.28 7.05 -7.57
CA PRO A 57 12.86 6.82 -7.82
C PRO A 57 11.95 7.75 -7.00
N PHE A 58 12.48 8.41 -5.97
CA PHE A 58 11.77 9.38 -5.13
C PHE A 58 11.95 10.83 -5.58
N ASP A 59 12.87 11.09 -6.53
CA ASP A 59 12.94 12.41 -7.15
C ASP A 59 11.69 12.64 -7.97
N ARG A 60 11.08 13.81 -7.78
CA ARG A 60 9.94 14.18 -8.60
C ARG A 60 10.33 14.04 -10.07
N PRO A 61 9.48 13.41 -10.91
CA PRO A 61 9.72 13.36 -12.36
C PRO A 61 9.93 14.79 -12.85
N VAL A 62 11.20 15.16 -13.10
CA VAL A 62 11.50 16.41 -13.78
C VAL A 62 11.15 16.20 -15.25
N GLU A 63 9.98 16.67 -15.66
CA GLU A 63 9.78 17.56 -16.79
C GLU A 63 9.92 17.06 -18.22
N VAL A 64 9.29 15.95 -18.51
CA VAL A 64 8.63 15.85 -19.81
C VAL A 64 7.39 16.78 -19.88
N ARG A 65 6.97 17.30 -18.71
CA ARG A 65 5.78 18.17 -18.59
C ARG A 65 5.95 19.55 -19.17
N GLU A 66 7.11 20.19 -19.02
CA GLU A 66 7.27 21.56 -19.55
C GLU A 66 7.35 21.60 -21.07
N VAL A 67 8.03 20.64 -21.68
CA VAL A 67 8.11 20.59 -23.16
C VAL A 67 6.75 20.22 -23.77
N ASN A 68 6.01 19.30 -23.16
CA ASN A 68 4.66 18.95 -23.62
C ASN A 68 3.64 20.06 -23.29
N GLN A 69 3.80 20.80 -22.20
CA GLN A 69 2.95 21.96 -21.90
C GLN A 69 3.18 23.13 -22.86
N MET A 70 4.41 23.35 -23.30
CA MET A 70 4.69 24.36 -24.32
C MET A 70 4.14 23.97 -25.69
N SER A 71 4.12 22.70 -26.02
CA SER A 71 3.55 22.18 -27.29
C SER A 71 2.03 22.12 -27.27
N ALA A 72 1.43 21.89 -26.10
CA ALA A 72 -0.02 21.83 -25.92
C ALA A 72 -0.71 23.21 -25.89
N ARG A 73 0.06 24.27 -25.59
CA ARG A 73 -0.48 25.64 -25.46
C ARG A 73 -1.19 26.19 -26.68
N SER A 74 -0.94 25.68 -27.86
CA SER A 74 -1.46 26.27 -29.12
C SER A 74 -2.72 25.61 -29.67
N ALA A 75 -3.19 24.49 -29.14
CA ALA A 75 -4.26 23.71 -29.75
C ALA A 75 -5.48 23.44 -28.84
N VAL A 76 -5.35 23.67 -27.52
CA VAL A 76 -6.41 23.34 -26.57
C VAL A 76 -7.31 24.54 -26.35
N ARG A 77 -8.60 24.37 -26.60
CA ARG A 77 -9.63 25.38 -26.27
C ARG A 77 -10.83 24.68 -25.65
N PRO A 78 -11.48 25.31 -24.64
CA PRO A 78 -12.72 24.77 -24.10
C PRO A 78 -13.82 24.82 -25.17
N ASP A 79 -14.54 23.73 -25.30
CA ASP A 79 -15.74 23.69 -26.11
C ASP A 79 -16.86 24.52 -25.43
N LYS A 80 -17.15 25.69 -25.98
CA LYS A 80 -18.16 26.62 -25.44
C LYS A 80 -19.56 26.30 -25.94
N ASP A 81 -19.70 25.51 -27.01
CA ASP A 81 -20.96 25.22 -27.66
C ASP A 81 -21.70 24.05 -27.06
N ARG A 82 -21.02 23.23 -26.22
CA ARG A 82 -21.66 22.13 -25.51
C ARG A 82 -22.51 22.59 -24.31
N ALA A 83 -23.57 21.87 -24.04
CA ALA A 83 -24.34 22.04 -22.81
C ALA A 83 -23.49 21.68 -21.59
N ARG A 84 -23.47 22.55 -20.58
CA ARG A 84 -22.79 22.28 -19.31
C ARG A 84 -23.52 21.23 -18.53
N GLN A 85 -22.76 20.32 -17.92
CA GLN A 85 -23.28 19.30 -17.02
C GLN A 85 -23.45 19.86 -15.60
N PHE A 86 -24.25 19.17 -14.79
CA PHE A 86 -24.61 19.64 -13.44
C PHE A 86 -23.38 19.86 -12.54
N LEU A 87 -22.42 18.94 -12.56
CA LEU A 87 -21.21 19.01 -11.72
C LEU A 87 -20.23 20.12 -12.11
N GLU A 88 -20.40 20.74 -13.27
CA GLU A 88 -19.62 21.92 -13.67
C GLU A 88 -20.02 23.22 -12.95
N LYS A 89 -21.07 23.19 -12.13
CA LYS A 89 -21.43 24.31 -11.25
C LYS A 89 -20.49 24.46 -10.06
N PHE A 90 -19.86 23.38 -9.65
CA PHE A 90 -19.03 23.30 -8.46
C PHE A 90 -17.55 23.41 -8.81
N THR A 91 -16.74 23.85 -7.85
CA THR A 91 -15.29 23.81 -8.01
C THR A 91 -14.78 22.39 -7.89
N PHE A 92 -13.72 22.04 -8.60
CA PHE A 92 -13.13 20.70 -8.56
C PHE A 92 -12.85 20.23 -7.13
N ASP A 93 -12.27 21.10 -6.30
CA ASP A 93 -11.87 20.78 -4.92
C ASP A 93 -13.05 20.55 -3.96
N SER A 94 -14.25 20.93 -4.36
CA SER A 94 -15.47 20.69 -3.57
C SER A 94 -16.14 19.35 -3.88
N LEU A 95 -15.64 18.64 -4.89
CA LEU A 95 -16.16 17.35 -5.31
C LEU A 95 -15.35 16.23 -4.67
N SER A 96 -16.02 15.16 -4.26
CA SER A 96 -15.36 13.99 -3.66
C SER A 96 -15.89 12.70 -4.27
N MET A 97 -14.98 11.76 -4.54
CA MET A 97 -15.38 10.41 -4.93
C MET A 97 -15.85 9.64 -3.71
N VAL A 98 -17.02 9.03 -3.78
CA VAL A 98 -17.60 8.25 -2.69
C VAL A 98 -17.77 6.78 -3.01
N GLY A 99 -17.54 6.39 -4.26
CA GLY A 99 -17.61 4.99 -4.65
C GLY A 99 -17.63 4.78 -6.16
N ARG A 100 -17.71 3.52 -6.52
CA ARG A 100 -17.85 3.03 -7.90
C ARG A 100 -19.07 2.13 -7.98
N LEU A 101 -19.74 2.16 -9.10
CA LEU A 101 -20.88 1.31 -9.42
C LEU A 101 -20.62 0.67 -10.78
N GLU A 102 -20.77 -0.65 -10.84
CA GLU A 102 -20.78 -1.40 -12.09
C GLU A 102 -22.13 -2.10 -12.24
N ARG A 103 -22.74 -1.94 -13.38
CA ARG A 103 -23.99 -2.61 -13.72
C ARG A 103 -24.08 -2.86 -15.22
N ASP A 104 -24.43 -4.09 -15.61
CA ASP A 104 -24.64 -4.49 -17.01
C ASP A 104 -23.43 -4.17 -17.91
N GLY A 105 -22.19 -4.34 -17.38
CA GLY A 105 -20.94 -4.04 -18.09
C GLY A 105 -20.62 -2.55 -18.26
N SER A 106 -21.42 -1.68 -17.66
CA SER A 106 -21.18 -0.23 -17.62
C SER A 106 -20.64 0.18 -16.25
N GLU A 107 -19.59 1.01 -16.26
CA GLU A 107 -18.96 1.54 -15.05
C GLU A 107 -19.38 2.99 -14.83
N TRP A 108 -19.68 3.31 -13.58
CA TRP A 108 -19.93 4.67 -13.11
C TRP A 108 -19.10 4.95 -11.87
N THR A 109 -18.61 6.15 -11.77
CA THR A 109 -18.09 6.67 -10.51
C THR A 109 -19.16 7.51 -9.83
N LEU A 110 -19.21 7.43 -8.51
CA LEU A 110 -20.12 8.21 -7.67
C LEU A 110 -19.36 9.41 -7.11
N ILE A 111 -19.77 10.58 -7.52
CA ILE A 111 -19.19 11.85 -7.06
C ILE A 111 -20.21 12.55 -6.16
N ARG A 112 -19.77 12.96 -4.97
CA ARG A 112 -20.55 13.77 -4.04
C ARG A 112 -20.23 15.23 -4.30
N ASP A 113 -21.28 16.05 -4.41
CA ASP A 113 -21.20 17.48 -4.45
C ASP A 113 -21.17 18.11 -3.03
N PRO A 114 -20.85 19.40 -2.89
CA PRO A 114 -20.82 20.08 -1.58
C PRO A 114 -22.21 20.22 -0.92
N GLU A 115 -23.29 20.01 -1.64
CA GLU A 115 -24.67 20.03 -1.13
C GLU A 115 -25.10 18.65 -0.57
N GLY A 116 -24.22 17.62 -0.72
CA GLY A 116 -24.46 16.25 -0.27
C GLY A 116 -25.12 15.35 -1.32
N GLY A 117 -25.40 15.87 -2.52
CA GLY A 117 -25.93 15.08 -3.63
C GLY A 117 -24.89 14.10 -4.17
N ILE A 118 -25.36 12.89 -4.56
CA ILE A 118 -24.49 11.89 -5.18
C ILE A 118 -24.86 11.73 -6.65
N HIS A 119 -23.89 11.94 -7.51
CA HIS A 119 -24.06 11.92 -8.96
C HIS A 119 -23.25 10.79 -9.60
N ARG A 120 -23.85 10.11 -10.56
CA ARG A 120 -23.17 9.10 -11.37
C ARG A 120 -22.51 9.77 -12.56
N VAL A 121 -21.22 9.51 -12.72
CA VAL A 121 -20.44 10.00 -13.84
C VAL A 121 -19.74 8.84 -14.56
N GLN A 122 -19.47 9.03 -15.83
CA GLN A 122 -18.77 8.09 -16.71
C GLN A 122 -17.58 8.77 -17.39
N LEU A 123 -16.76 7.96 -18.02
CA LEU A 123 -15.69 8.43 -18.89
C LEU A 123 -16.24 9.42 -19.93
N GLY A 124 -15.58 10.56 -20.10
CA GLY A 124 -16.00 11.61 -21.02
C GLY A 124 -17.00 12.61 -20.44
N ASN A 125 -17.58 12.37 -19.25
CA ASN A 125 -18.39 13.39 -18.56
C ASN A 125 -17.52 14.55 -18.08
N TYR A 126 -18.19 15.67 -17.77
CA TYR A 126 -17.56 16.91 -17.35
C TYR A 126 -17.92 17.24 -15.90
N LEU A 127 -16.93 17.75 -15.16
CA LEU A 127 -17.09 18.23 -13.79
C LEU A 127 -16.10 19.36 -13.49
N GLY A 128 -16.43 20.16 -12.49
CA GLY A 128 -15.59 21.32 -12.17
C GLY A 128 -15.82 22.51 -13.11
N ARG A 129 -15.57 23.73 -12.60
CA ARG A 129 -15.82 24.98 -13.34
C ARG A 129 -14.91 25.17 -14.54
N ASP A 130 -13.75 24.55 -14.51
CA ASP A 130 -12.66 24.73 -15.49
C ASP A 130 -12.71 23.66 -16.60
N HIS A 131 -13.91 23.32 -17.06
CA HIS A 131 -14.12 22.38 -18.15
C HIS A 131 -13.46 21.00 -17.95
N GLY A 132 -13.41 20.51 -16.70
CA GLY A 132 -12.76 19.27 -16.36
C GLY A 132 -13.44 18.07 -17.01
N LYS A 133 -12.74 17.36 -17.91
CA LYS A 133 -13.22 16.16 -18.58
C LYS A 133 -12.66 14.92 -17.91
N ILE A 134 -13.51 13.95 -17.60
CA ILE A 134 -13.08 12.65 -17.06
C ILE A 134 -12.39 11.88 -18.17
N VAL A 135 -11.11 11.58 -17.98
CA VAL A 135 -10.25 10.86 -18.92
C VAL A 135 -9.87 9.46 -18.45
N GLY A 136 -10.09 9.16 -17.16
CA GLY A 136 -9.83 7.86 -16.58
C GLY A 136 -10.61 7.64 -15.31
N MET A 137 -10.98 6.39 -15.06
CA MET A 137 -11.65 5.95 -13.85
C MET A 137 -10.96 4.70 -13.33
N GLY A 138 -10.68 4.66 -12.05
CA GLY A 138 -10.13 3.52 -11.33
C GLY A 138 -11.00 3.12 -10.15
N GLU A 139 -10.59 2.12 -9.42
CA GLU A 139 -11.31 1.67 -8.21
C GLU A 139 -11.36 2.73 -7.12
N THR A 140 -10.27 3.49 -6.98
CA THR A 140 -10.06 4.47 -5.90
C THR A 140 -9.83 5.89 -6.40
N PHE A 141 -9.89 6.12 -7.70
CA PHE A 141 -9.62 7.45 -8.24
C PHE A 141 -10.38 7.75 -9.53
N VAL A 142 -10.53 9.03 -9.81
CA VAL A 142 -11.01 9.58 -11.10
C VAL A 142 -9.97 10.57 -11.61
N ALA A 143 -9.46 10.32 -12.80
CA ALA A 143 -8.56 11.22 -13.49
C ALA A 143 -9.35 12.19 -14.38
N VAL A 144 -9.06 13.48 -14.22
CA VAL A 144 -9.74 14.58 -14.91
C VAL A 144 -8.70 15.49 -15.53
N VAL A 145 -8.98 15.99 -16.73
CA VAL A 145 -8.19 17.03 -17.37
C VAL A 145 -9.03 18.30 -17.43
N GLU A 146 -8.60 19.33 -16.72
CA GLU A 146 -9.20 20.67 -16.77
C GLU A 146 -8.53 21.51 -17.87
N ILE A 147 -9.28 22.43 -18.45
CA ILE A 147 -8.78 23.41 -19.40
C ILE A 147 -8.84 24.77 -18.74
N VAL A 148 -7.67 25.30 -18.38
CA VAL A 148 -7.55 26.58 -17.67
C VAL A 148 -6.83 27.61 -18.51
N SER A 149 -7.15 28.88 -18.31
CA SER A 149 -6.42 29.96 -18.97
C SER A 149 -4.99 30.04 -18.46
N ASP A 150 -4.03 30.23 -19.35
CA ASP A 150 -2.62 30.46 -19.01
C ASP A 150 -2.30 31.91 -18.64
N GLY A 151 -3.31 32.78 -18.61
CA GLY A 151 -3.19 34.20 -18.32
C GLY A 151 -2.94 35.07 -19.56
N THR A 152 -2.79 34.48 -20.72
CA THR A 152 -2.73 35.24 -22.00
C THR A 152 -4.13 35.38 -22.60
N GLN A 153 -4.30 36.31 -23.55
CA GLN A 153 -5.62 36.68 -24.08
C GLN A 153 -6.38 35.49 -24.73
N ASP A 154 -5.67 34.52 -25.29
CA ASP A 154 -6.23 33.34 -25.95
C ASP A 154 -5.54 32.03 -25.59
N GLY A 155 -4.69 32.02 -24.54
CA GLY A 155 -3.93 30.87 -24.11
C GLY A 155 -4.72 29.99 -23.16
N TRP A 156 -4.76 28.69 -23.48
CA TRP A 156 -5.35 27.65 -22.65
C TRP A 156 -4.37 26.51 -22.47
N VAL A 157 -4.37 25.93 -21.28
CA VAL A 157 -3.53 24.80 -20.94
C VAL A 157 -4.33 23.68 -20.28
N GLU A 158 -3.94 22.47 -20.54
CA GLU A 158 -4.49 21.31 -19.85
C GLU A 158 -3.84 21.15 -18.48
N ARG A 159 -4.67 20.95 -17.47
CA ARG A 159 -4.26 20.68 -16.09
C ARG A 159 -4.82 19.34 -15.65
N PRO A 160 -3.99 18.27 -15.58
CA PRO A 160 -4.44 16.98 -15.05
C PRO A 160 -4.67 17.08 -13.54
N ARG A 161 -5.81 16.54 -13.09
CA ARG A 161 -6.22 16.47 -11.70
C ARG A 161 -6.75 15.08 -11.39
N THR A 162 -6.73 14.71 -10.12
CA THR A 162 -7.27 13.41 -9.65
C THR A 162 -8.14 13.65 -8.44
N ILE A 163 -9.31 13.01 -8.41
CA ILE A 163 -10.15 12.89 -7.21
C ILE A 163 -9.95 11.48 -6.68
N GLU A 164 -9.55 11.37 -5.42
CA GLU A 164 -9.39 10.09 -4.74
C GLU A 164 -10.65 9.73 -3.95
N LEU A 165 -10.82 8.43 -3.69
CA LEU A 165 -11.94 7.91 -2.90
C LEU A 165 -11.85 8.45 -1.47
N SER A 166 -12.88 9.15 -1.03
CA SER A 166 -12.99 9.65 0.35
C SER A 166 -13.20 8.50 1.32
N GLY A 167 -12.23 8.28 2.22
CA GLY A 167 -12.37 7.32 3.31
C GLY A 167 -11.53 6.05 3.18
N SER A 168 -10.50 6.06 2.34
CA SER A 168 -9.45 5.03 2.37
C SER A 168 -8.30 5.44 3.29
#